data_6969fa4f902c2f85e13937b6f97703f0
#
_entry.id   6969fa4f902c2f85e13937b6f97703f0
#
_cell.length_a   1.000
_cell.length_b   1.000
_cell.length_c   1.000
_cell.angle_alpha   90.00
_cell.angle_beta   90.00
_cell.angle_gamma   90.00
#
_symmetry.space_group_name_H-M   'P 1'
#
loop_
_entity.id
_entity.type
_entity.pdbx_description
1 polymer ?
#
loop_
_entity_poly.entity_id
_entity_poly.type
_entity_poly.pdbx_seq_one_letter_code
_entity_poly.pdbx_strand_id
1 'polypeptide(L)'
;MASKKSASSSSGKASGSSVSALRSGKSAGAGAGPSTWENIKAIVVTVAIFLVVRTFLLEAYRIPSGSMIPTLLVGDWLFVNKLAYGPHVPFTDINLPGYDDPERGDVVVFMSPTQVDQPEDPNPTLVKRLVAVGGDTVWMRGGLFYLNGMPQRQGFAASQNEKGDGGFSHPLFQWQKPFEVRGSSAGDPPAQPTLDDWGPLVVPKDMLFMLGDNRYDSKDGRYWGFVPRENVRGRPVFVYYSYRADDSDKPLPFITDIRWGRLGTIIR
;
A
#
# COMPACT_ATOMS: atom_id res chain seq x y z
N MET A 1 -20.18 56.55 -68.15
CA MET A 1 -19.07 57.15 -68.92
C MET A 1 -18.01 56.06 -68.98
N ALA A 2 -17.94 55.34 -70.04
CA ALA A 2 -17.08 55.56 -71.20
C ALA A 2 -15.61 55.37 -70.80
N SER A 3 -14.78 54.56 -71.38
CA SER A 3 -14.72 54.08 -72.78
C SER A 3 -13.41 53.30 -72.88
N LYS A 4 -13.42 52.09 -73.46
CA LYS A 4 -12.72 51.74 -74.73
C LYS A 4 -11.20 51.94 -74.72
N LYS A 5 -10.34 51.06 -75.16
CA LYS A 5 -10.19 50.26 -76.40
C LYS A 5 -8.79 49.65 -76.33
N SER A 6 -8.55 48.47 -76.60
CA SER A 6 -8.40 47.74 -77.89
C SER A 6 -6.93 47.56 -78.31
N ALA A 7 -6.61 46.33 -78.52
CA ALA A 7 -5.88 45.67 -79.64
C ALA A 7 -4.44 46.05 -79.86
N SER A 8 -3.51 45.19 -80.25
CA SER A 8 -3.51 44.09 -81.21
C SER A 8 -2.12 43.45 -81.27
N SER A 9 -2.09 42.15 -81.38
CA SER A 9 -1.36 41.35 -82.38
C SER A 9 0.14 41.57 -82.59
N SER A 10 0.89 40.49 -82.40
CA SER A 10 1.54 39.75 -83.56
C SER A 10 2.48 38.66 -82.99
N SER A 11 2.22 37.43 -83.33
CA SER A 11 3.04 36.55 -84.20
C SER A 11 4.56 36.50 -83.91
N GLY A 12 4.99 35.36 -83.42
CA GLY A 12 6.38 35.01 -83.39
C GLY A 12 6.58 33.52 -83.07
N LYS A 13 6.73 32.73 -84.12
CA LYS A 13 6.99 31.28 -84.14
C LYS A 13 8.47 31.06 -83.90
N ALA A 14 8.89 30.26 -82.95
CA ALA A 14 10.13 29.53 -83.02
C ALA A 14 10.13 28.28 -82.15
N SER A 15 10.44 27.22 -82.77
CA SER A 15 10.66 25.85 -82.35
C SER A 15 11.80 25.73 -81.35
N GLY A 16 11.76 24.73 -80.51
CA GLY A 16 12.99 24.28 -79.82
C GLY A 16 12.73 23.31 -78.68
N SER A 17 12.87 22.05 -79.02
CA SER A 17 13.39 20.92 -78.24
C SER A 17 12.84 20.62 -76.84
N SER A 18 12.18 19.50 -76.77
CA SER A 18 11.90 18.61 -75.65
C SER A 18 13.19 18.30 -74.83
N VAL A 19 13.13 18.53 -73.55
CA VAL A 19 13.94 17.81 -72.56
C VAL A 19 13.01 17.25 -71.53
N SER A 20 12.72 15.95 -71.65
CA SER A 20 12.08 15.12 -70.72
C SER A 20 12.99 14.94 -69.49
N ALA A 21 12.78 15.72 -68.45
CA ALA A 21 13.32 15.45 -67.14
C ALA A 21 12.43 14.41 -66.43
N LEU A 22 12.84 13.16 -66.50
CA LEU A 22 12.36 12.08 -65.63
C LEU A 22 12.60 12.47 -64.18
N ARG A 23 11.61 13.01 -63.52
CA ARG A 23 11.55 13.06 -62.09
C ARG A 23 11.20 11.65 -61.59
N SER A 24 12.25 10.90 -61.29
CA SER A 24 12.14 9.70 -60.46
C SER A 24 11.53 10.10 -59.09
N GLY A 25 10.24 9.96 -59.00
CA GLY A 25 9.54 10.01 -57.73
C GLY A 25 10.00 8.82 -56.91
N LYS A 26 10.89 9.07 -55.94
CA LYS A 26 11.16 8.14 -54.87
C LYS A 26 9.84 8.01 -54.09
N SER A 27 9.08 6.97 -54.38
CA SER A 27 7.95 6.55 -53.54
C SER A 27 8.54 6.27 -52.16
N ALA A 28 8.25 7.17 -51.21
CA ALA A 28 8.45 6.86 -49.81
C ALA A 28 7.64 5.59 -49.55
N GLY A 29 8.33 4.49 -49.37
CA GLY A 29 7.72 3.24 -48.99
C GLY A 29 6.90 3.51 -47.73
N ALA A 30 5.57 3.35 -47.82
CA ALA A 30 4.74 3.24 -46.70
C ALA A 30 5.31 2.13 -45.82
N GLY A 31 5.88 2.52 -44.67
CA GLY A 31 6.44 1.57 -43.72
C GLY A 31 5.35 0.54 -43.40
N ALA A 32 5.60 -0.71 -43.73
CA ALA A 32 4.74 -1.80 -43.31
C ALA A 32 4.58 -1.69 -41.80
N GLY A 33 3.37 -1.48 -41.34
CA GLY A 33 3.06 -1.47 -39.90
C GLY A 33 3.57 -2.75 -39.26
N PRO A 34 3.82 -2.76 -37.95
CA PRO A 34 4.39 -3.90 -37.27
C PRO A 34 3.61 -5.18 -37.61
N SER A 35 4.31 -6.25 -37.93
CA SER A 35 3.70 -7.52 -38.29
C SER A 35 2.88 -8.04 -37.10
N THR A 36 1.83 -8.84 -37.37
CA THR A 36 1.01 -9.46 -36.31
C THR A 36 1.90 -10.16 -35.28
N TRP A 37 2.98 -10.76 -35.68
CA TRP A 37 3.97 -11.43 -34.83
C TRP A 37 4.72 -10.45 -33.91
N GLU A 38 5.09 -9.28 -34.40
CA GLU A 38 5.73 -8.23 -33.59
C GLU A 38 4.77 -7.66 -32.56
N ASN A 39 3.49 -7.49 -32.92
CA ASN A 39 2.46 -7.08 -31.99
C ASN A 39 2.24 -8.12 -30.87
N ILE A 40 2.22 -9.42 -31.23
CA ILE A 40 2.11 -10.51 -30.24
C ILE A 40 3.32 -10.51 -29.30
N LYS A 41 4.54 -10.38 -29.81
CA LYS A 41 5.75 -10.28 -28.98
C LYS A 41 5.67 -9.08 -28.04
N ALA A 42 5.28 -7.93 -28.53
CA ALA A 42 5.14 -6.72 -27.71
C ALA A 42 4.13 -6.91 -26.58
N ILE A 43 2.98 -7.54 -26.86
CA ILE A 43 1.97 -7.86 -25.84
C ILE A 43 2.56 -8.81 -24.80
N VAL A 44 3.21 -9.90 -25.22
CA VAL A 44 3.80 -10.89 -24.30
C VAL A 44 4.85 -10.23 -23.41
N VAL A 45 5.75 -9.43 -23.97
CA VAL A 45 6.77 -8.71 -23.20
C VAL A 45 6.14 -7.73 -22.22
N THR A 46 5.13 -6.97 -22.66
CA THR A 46 4.41 -6.01 -21.79
C THR A 46 3.75 -6.73 -20.63
N VAL A 47 3.05 -7.85 -20.90
CA VAL A 47 2.42 -8.66 -19.84
C VAL A 47 3.47 -9.23 -18.89
N ALA A 48 4.60 -9.73 -19.42
CA ALA A 48 5.68 -10.24 -18.58
C ALA A 48 6.27 -9.16 -17.66
N ILE A 49 6.54 -7.96 -18.20
CA ILE A 49 7.01 -6.83 -17.39
C ILE A 49 5.98 -6.44 -16.34
N PHE A 50 4.70 -6.34 -16.72
CA PHE A 50 3.63 -6.03 -15.78
C PHE A 50 3.56 -7.05 -14.63
N LEU A 51 3.65 -8.35 -14.94
CA LEU A 51 3.66 -9.41 -13.93
C LEU A 51 4.87 -9.30 -13.00
N VAL A 52 6.06 -9.03 -13.53
CA VAL A 52 7.27 -8.82 -12.72
C VAL A 52 7.11 -7.62 -11.80
N VAL A 53 6.65 -6.49 -12.33
CA VAL A 53 6.42 -5.27 -11.52
C VAL A 53 5.41 -5.53 -10.40
N ARG A 54 4.25 -6.12 -10.72
CA ARG A 54 3.21 -6.42 -9.75
C ARG A 54 3.67 -7.44 -8.69
N THR A 55 4.44 -8.43 -9.09
CA THR A 55 4.87 -9.51 -8.19
C THR A 55 5.94 -9.04 -7.21
N PHE A 56 6.93 -8.28 -7.69
CA PHE A 56 8.14 -8.00 -6.92
C PHE A 56 8.26 -6.55 -6.45
N LEU A 57 7.68 -5.58 -7.14
CA LEU A 57 7.91 -4.16 -6.85
C LEU A 57 6.77 -3.50 -6.10
N LEU A 58 5.60 -3.45 -6.72
CA LEU A 58 4.47 -2.64 -6.25
C LEU A 58 3.18 -3.45 -6.25
N GLU A 59 2.43 -3.31 -5.18
CA GLU A 59 1.09 -3.89 -5.08
C GLU A 59 0.09 -2.82 -4.61
N ALA A 60 -1.11 -2.89 -5.17
CA ALA A 60 -2.20 -2.01 -4.78
C ALA A 60 -3.10 -2.69 -3.75
N TYR A 61 -3.34 -2.03 -2.62
CA TYR A 61 -4.23 -2.49 -1.57
C TYR A 61 -5.35 -1.51 -1.34
N ARG A 62 -6.53 -2.03 -1.01
CA ARG A 62 -7.67 -1.25 -0.54
C ARG A 62 -7.82 -1.43 0.97
N ILE A 63 -8.10 -0.35 1.68
CA ILE A 63 -8.38 -0.36 3.12
C ILE A 63 -9.86 -0.64 3.34
N PRO A 64 -10.21 -1.82 3.90
CA PRO A 64 -11.60 -2.21 4.09
C PRO A 64 -12.16 -1.84 5.47
N SER A 65 -11.32 -1.49 6.44
CA SER A 65 -11.72 -1.30 7.84
C SER A 65 -11.10 -0.06 8.48
N GLY A 66 -11.71 0.42 9.57
CA GLY A 66 -11.29 1.63 10.29
C GLY A 66 -10.13 1.44 11.27
N SER A 67 -9.50 0.28 11.33
CA SER A 67 -8.49 -0.05 12.36
C SER A 67 -7.23 0.83 12.35
N MET A 68 -6.98 1.56 11.27
CA MET A 68 -5.85 2.47 11.10
C MET A 68 -6.25 3.94 11.04
N ILE A 69 -7.49 4.28 11.39
CA ILE A 69 -7.93 5.68 11.53
C ILE A 69 -7.15 6.36 12.67
N PRO A 70 -6.66 7.59 12.47
CA PRO A 70 -6.88 8.50 11.34
C PRO A 70 -5.85 8.36 10.20
N THR A 71 -4.83 7.55 10.34
CA THR A 71 -3.74 7.43 9.36
C THR A 71 -4.26 6.93 8.00
N LEU A 72 -5.03 5.85 8.01
CA LEU A 72 -5.70 5.30 6.84
C LEU A 72 -7.19 5.25 7.07
N LEU A 73 -7.96 5.62 6.06
CA LEU A 73 -9.42 5.64 6.09
C LEU A 73 -10.01 4.50 5.27
N VAL A 74 -11.19 4.03 5.67
CA VAL A 74 -11.95 3.06 4.86
C VAL A 74 -12.19 3.63 3.46
N GLY A 75 -11.86 2.85 2.43
CA GLY A 75 -11.94 3.30 1.03
C GLY A 75 -10.67 3.97 0.49
N ASP A 76 -9.60 4.07 1.29
CA ASP A 76 -8.27 4.42 0.78
C ASP A 76 -7.70 3.26 -0.07
N TRP A 77 -7.08 3.61 -1.18
CA TRP A 77 -6.29 2.72 -2.01
C TRP A 77 -4.84 3.18 -1.99
N LEU A 78 -3.94 2.30 -1.66
CA LEU A 78 -2.53 2.61 -1.45
C LEU A 78 -1.61 1.72 -2.26
N PHE A 79 -0.47 2.28 -2.65
CA PHE A 79 0.62 1.48 -3.20
C PHE A 79 1.55 1.03 -2.09
N VAL A 80 1.92 -0.24 -2.16
CA VAL A 80 2.85 -0.91 -1.24
C VAL A 80 4.13 -1.24 -1.97
N ASN A 81 5.25 -0.77 -1.46
CA ASN A 81 6.59 -1.09 -1.91
C ASN A 81 7.03 -2.41 -1.28
N LYS A 82 7.13 -3.46 -2.08
CA LYS A 82 7.57 -4.79 -1.64
C LYS A 82 9.08 -4.88 -1.48
N LEU A 83 9.83 -4.13 -2.30
CA LEU A 83 11.29 -4.15 -2.26
C LEU A 83 11.87 -3.62 -0.95
N ALA A 84 11.12 -2.76 -0.24
CA ALA A 84 11.61 -2.20 1.03
C ALA A 84 12.02 -3.32 1.99
N TYR A 85 11.12 -4.25 2.24
CA TYR A 85 11.31 -5.30 3.24
C TYR A 85 11.61 -6.69 2.66
N GLY A 86 11.75 -6.77 1.33
CA GLY A 86 11.99 -8.00 0.58
C GLY A 86 10.72 -8.62 0.02
N PRO A 87 10.62 -8.74 -1.30
CA PRO A 87 9.46 -9.34 -1.93
C PRO A 87 9.43 -10.85 -1.68
N HIS A 88 8.22 -11.36 -1.44
CA HIS A 88 7.97 -12.78 -1.35
C HIS A 88 7.87 -13.40 -2.75
N VAL A 89 8.53 -14.53 -2.96
CA VAL A 89 8.47 -15.27 -4.23
C VAL A 89 7.18 -16.09 -4.26
N PRO A 90 6.28 -15.85 -5.23
CA PRO A 90 5.00 -16.55 -5.31
C PRO A 90 5.18 -18.07 -5.31
N PHE A 91 4.26 -18.78 -4.62
CA PHE A 91 4.22 -20.23 -4.51
C PHE A 91 5.42 -20.88 -3.81
N THR A 92 6.20 -20.11 -3.06
CA THR A 92 7.33 -20.59 -2.26
C THR A 92 7.34 -19.91 -0.89
N ASP A 93 8.14 -20.43 0.05
CA ASP A 93 8.37 -19.79 1.35
C ASP A 93 9.61 -18.87 1.33
N ILE A 94 10.06 -18.47 0.13
CA ILE A 94 11.29 -17.68 -0.04
C ILE A 94 10.95 -16.20 -0.02
N ASN A 95 11.55 -15.46 0.90
CA ASN A 95 11.62 -14.01 0.89
C ASN A 95 12.98 -13.57 0.32
N LEU A 96 12.95 -12.70 -0.69
CA LEU A 96 14.16 -12.07 -1.19
C LEU A 96 14.60 -10.97 -0.21
N PRO A 97 15.90 -10.61 -0.17
CA PRO A 97 16.35 -9.51 0.68
C PRO A 97 15.73 -8.18 0.26
N GLY A 98 15.32 -7.40 1.26
CA GLY A 98 14.92 -6.00 1.08
C GLY A 98 16.15 -5.07 1.15
N TYR A 99 15.91 -3.79 0.87
CA TYR A 99 16.94 -2.76 1.07
C TYR A 99 16.81 -2.05 2.42
N ASP A 100 15.75 -2.36 3.18
CA ASP A 100 15.41 -1.75 4.47
C ASP A 100 14.83 -2.80 5.41
N ASP A 101 14.82 -2.52 6.71
CA ASP A 101 14.16 -3.35 7.71
C ASP A 101 12.98 -2.59 8.33
N PRO A 102 11.90 -3.29 8.72
CA PRO A 102 10.80 -2.64 9.43
C PRO A 102 11.25 -2.05 10.76
N GLU A 103 11.00 -0.75 10.94
CA GLU A 103 11.34 -0.02 12.14
C GLU A 103 10.10 0.35 12.96
N ARG A 104 10.31 0.66 14.24
CA ARG A 104 9.23 1.16 15.11
C ARG A 104 8.65 2.44 14.54
N GLY A 105 7.34 2.48 14.41
CA GLY A 105 6.61 3.58 13.80
C GLY A 105 6.18 3.32 12.37
N ASP A 106 6.78 2.37 11.67
CA ASP A 106 6.37 2.04 10.30
C ASP A 106 4.93 1.52 10.25
N VAL A 107 4.20 1.95 9.26
CA VAL A 107 2.98 1.27 8.82
C VAL A 107 3.42 0.12 7.92
N VAL A 108 2.95 -1.08 8.21
CA VAL A 108 3.43 -2.31 7.56
C VAL A 108 2.27 -3.14 7.03
N VAL A 109 2.41 -3.64 5.81
CA VAL A 109 1.56 -4.69 5.25
C VAL A 109 2.20 -6.04 5.55
N PHE A 110 1.43 -6.96 6.13
CA PHE A 110 1.92 -8.27 6.54
C PHE A 110 0.81 -9.32 6.51
N MET A 111 1.19 -10.57 6.44
CA MET A 111 0.29 -11.71 6.65
C MET A 111 0.15 -11.96 8.15
N SER A 112 -1.08 -11.95 8.66
CA SER A 112 -1.28 -12.12 10.11
C SER A 112 -0.88 -13.52 10.57
N PRO A 113 -0.50 -13.68 11.84
CA PRO A 113 -0.50 -15.00 12.47
C PRO A 113 -1.89 -15.62 12.38
N THR A 114 -1.95 -16.94 12.55
CA THR A 114 -3.21 -17.69 12.46
C THR A 114 -4.25 -17.16 13.45
N GLN A 115 -5.37 -16.71 12.92
CA GLN A 115 -6.51 -16.23 13.69
C GLN A 115 -7.52 -17.36 13.87
N VAL A 116 -7.55 -17.93 15.05
CA VAL A 116 -8.37 -19.12 15.38
C VAL A 116 -9.89 -18.87 15.28
N ASP A 117 -10.30 -17.63 15.32
CA ASP A 117 -11.69 -17.20 15.19
C ASP A 117 -12.09 -16.82 13.76
N GLN A 118 -11.20 -16.99 12.77
CA GLN A 118 -11.43 -16.74 11.34
C GLN A 118 -11.05 -17.97 10.50
N PRO A 119 -11.80 -19.05 10.58
CA PRO A 119 -11.42 -20.30 9.91
C PRO A 119 -11.44 -20.23 8.37
N GLU A 120 -12.20 -19.31 7.78
CA GLU A 120 -12.27 -19.12 6.31
C GLU A 120 -11.03 -18.41 5.74
N ASP A 121 -10.45 -17.47 6.51
CA ASP A 121 -9.20 -16.78 6.17
C ASP A 121 -8.37 -16.63 7.44
N PRO A 122 -7.66 -17.69 7.85
CA PRO A 122 -6.95 -17.70 9.12
C PRO A 122 -5.69 -16.80 9.15
N ASN A 123 -5.16 -16.44 7.98
CA ASN A 123 -3.95 -15.63 7.85
C ASN A 123 -4.16 -14.44 6.90
N PRO A 124 -5.13 -13.55 7.19
CA PRO A 124 -5.43 -12.44 6.29
C PRO A 124 -4.23 -11.48 6.16
N THR A 125 -4.14 -10.84 4.99
CA THR A 125 -3.21 -9.72 4.82
C THR A 125 -3.77 -8.48 5.50
N LEU A 126 -3.00 -7.93 6.43
CA LEU A 126 -3.38 -6.79 7.27
C LEU A 126 -2.41 -5.62 7.09
N VAL A 127 -2.89 -4.44 7.45
CA VAL A 127 -2.08 -3.22 7.60
C VAL A 127 -2.19 -2.76 9.05
N LYS A 128 -1.06 -2.64 9.74
CA LYS A 128 -0.96 -2.15 11.12
C LYS A 128 0.31 -1.33 11.30
N ARG A 129 0.42 -0.69 12.46
CA ARG A 129 1.64 0.02 12.86
C ARG A 129 2.55 -0.90 13.66
N LEU A 130 3.82 -0.94 13.29
CA LEU A 130 4.87 -1.61 14.05
C LEU A 130 5.21 -0.76 15.28
N VAL A 131 4.87 -1.26 16.46
CA VAL A 131 5.10 -0.54 17.72
C VAL A 131 6.27 -1.08 18.53
N ALA A 132 6.67 -2.34 18.28
CA ALA A 132 7.83 -2.94 18.93
C ALA A 132 8.45 -4.06 18.09
N VAL A 133 9.76 -4.27 18.27
CA VAL A 133 10.58 -5.27 17.58
C VAL A 133 11.18 -6.25 18.57
N GLY A 134 11.81 -7.32 18.08
CA GLY A 134 12.44 -8.35 18.91
C GLY A 134 13.38 -7.77 19.99
N GLY A 135 13.20 -8.21 21.22
CA GLY A 135 13.91 -7.72 22.41
C GLY A 135 13.23 -6.60 23.17
N ASP A 136 12.22 -5.94 22.59
CA ASP A 136 11.46 -4.90 23.29
C ASP A 136 10.55 -5.50 24.37
N THR A 137 10.36 -4.72 25.42
CA THR A 137 9.34 -4.99 26.45
C THR A 137 8.19 -4.02 26.29
N VAL A 138 6.97 -4.56 26.14
CA VAL A 138 5.76 -3.78 25.89
C VAL A 138 4.66 -4.10 26.88
N TRP A 139 3.90 -3.09 27.26
CA TRP A 139 2.69 -3.25 28.07
C TRP A 139 1.77 -2.05 27.95
N MET A 140 0.57 -2.19 28.43
CA MET A 140 -0.40 -1.10 28.55
C MET A 140 -0.93 -1.05 29.98
N ARG A 141 -1.14 0.16 30.50
CA ARG A 141 -1.79 0.44 31.78
C ARG A 141 -2.70 1.64 31.64
N GLY A 142 -3.99 1.44 31.96
CA GLY A 142 -5.00 2.49 31.84
C GLY A 142 -5.04 3.12 30.44
N GLY A 143 -4.90 2.31 29.39
CA GLY A 143 -4.88 2.77 28.00
C GLY A 143 -3.58 3.46 27.54
N LEU A 144 -2.60 3.64 28.43
CA LEU A 144 -1.30 4.20 28.07
C LEU A 144 -0.31 3.08 27.73
N PHE A 145 0.21 3.15 26.50
CA PHE A 145 1.21 2.20 26.01
C PHE A 145 2.62 2.53 26.53
N TYR A 146 3.35 1.52 26.93
CA TYR A 146 4.73 1.62 27.39
C TYR A 146 5.64 0.76 26.51
N LEU A 147 6.78 1.33 26.11
CA LEU A 147 7.84 0.66 25.37
C LEU A 147 9.15 0.80 26.15
N ASN A 148 9.73 -0.34 26.55
CA ASN A 148 10.99 -0.40 27.31
C ASN A 148 11.00 0.52 28.56
N GLY A 149 9.91 0.55 29.30
CA GLY A 149 9.77 1.38 30.51
C GLY A 149 9.29 2.80 30.25
N MET A 150 9.25 3.26 29.00
CA MET A 150 8.90 4.63 28.67
C MET A 150 7.46 4.77 28.22
N PRO A 151 6.63 5.62 28.85
CA PRO A 151 5.25 5.86 28.45
C PRO A 151 5.19 6.60 27.11
N GLN A 152 4.40 6.10 26.20
CA GLN A 152 4.24 6.65 24.84
C GLN A 152 3.04 7.61 24.81
N ARG A 153 3.25 8.85 25.22
CA ARG A 153 2.22 9.90 25.26
C ARG A 153 2.05 10.63 23.94
N GLN A 154 3.05 10.55 23.08
CA GLN A 154 3.11 11.20 21.77
C GLN A 154 3.77 10.27 20.75
N GLY A 155 3.61 10.57 19.47
CA GLY A 155 4.23 9.81 18.38
C GLY A 155 3.47 8.55 18.02
N PHE A 156 4.18 7.66 17.34
CA PHE A 156 3.60 6.49 16.66
C PHE A 156 2.91 5.48 17.58
N ALA A 157 3.37 5.34 18.80
CA ALA A 157 2.82 4.36 19.75
C ALA A 157 1.78 4.94 20.72
N ALA A 158 1.55 6.26 20.68
CA ALA A 158 0.52 6.90 21.50
C ALA A 158 -0.89 6.45 21.06
N SER A 159 -1.79 6.32 22.04
CA SER A 159 -3.21 6.14 21.72
C SER A 159 -3.78 7.46 21.21
N GLN A 160 -4.48 7.39 20.10
CA GLN A 160 -5.17 8.55 19.54
C GLN A 160 -6.62 8.69 20.04
N ASN A 161 -7.11 7.68 20.74
CA ASN A 161 -8.45 7.65 21.32
C ASN A 161 -8.34 7.86 22.84
N GLU A 162 -9.03 8.85 23.37
CA GLU A 162 -9.01 9.20 24.78
C GLU A 162 -9.93 8.32 25.65
N LYS A 163 -10.81 7.52 25.04
CA LYS A 163 -11.77 6.69 25.76
C LYS A 163 -11.24 5.28 25.90
N GLY A 164 -11.04 4.84 27.13
CA GLY A 164 -10.88 3.44 27.49
C GLY A 164 -12.11 2.62 27.12
N ASP A 165 -11.94 1.31 27.08
CA ASP A 165 -12.98 0.35 26.76
C ASP A 165 -13.76 -0.14 28.00
N GLY A 166 -13.52 0.49 29.14
CA GLY A 166 -14.14 0.09 30.41
C GLY A 166 -13.65 -1.23 30.98
N GLY A 167 -12.47 -1.69 30.56
CA GLY A 167 -11.88 -2.95 31.03
C GLY A 167 -12.34 -4.19 30.25
N PHE A 168 -12.69 -4.00 28.98
CA PHE A 168 -13.08 -5.12 28.12
C PHE A 168 -11.95 -6.16 28.00
N SER A 169 -12.27 -7.41 28.37
CA SER A 169 -11.40 -8.57 28.24
C SER A 169 -11.95 -9.53 27.21
N HIS A 170 -11.07 -10.13 26.41
CA HIS A 170 -11.43 -11.10 25.39
C HIS A 170 -10.65 -12.42 25.59
N PRO A 171 -11.28 -13.60 25.38
CA PRO A 171 -10.59 -14.88 25.53
C PRO A 171 -9.29 -15.00 24.73
N LEU A 172 -9.23 -14.38 23.56
CA LEU A 172 -8.01 -14.35 22.73
C LEU A 172 -6.83 -13.63 23.39
N PHE A 173 -7.02 -12.80 24.41
CA PHE A 173 -5.90 -12.14 25.11
C PHE A 173 -5.08 -13.11 25.96
N GLN A 174 -5.56 -14.32 26.20
CA GLN A 174 -4.85 -15.34 26.99
C GLN A 174 -3.57 -15.85 26.33
N TRP A 175 -3.35 -15.64 25.04
CA TRP A 175 -2.10 -15.97 24.35
C TRP A 175 -0.89 -15.29 25.02
N GLN A 176 -1.09 -14.16 25.71
CA GLN A 176 -0.04 -13.36 26.34
C GLN A 176 0.65 -14.10 27.49
N LYS A 177 -0.05 -14.96 28.21
CA LYS A 177 0.43 -15.61 29.45
C LYS A 177 1.82 -16.26 29.37
N PRO A 178 2.18 -17.02 28.31
CA PRO A 178 3.51 -17.61 28.19
C PRO A 178 4.63 -16.60 27.99
N PHE A 179 4.30 -15.36 27.58
CA PHE A 179 5.25 -14.29 27.26
C PHE A 179 5.32 -13.20 28.32
N GLU A 180 4.54 -13.33 29.41
CA GLU A 180 4.50 -12.36 30.49
C GLU A 180 5.78 -12.36 31.31
N VAL A 181 6.28 -11.17 31.63
CA VAL A 181 7.45 -10.98 32.50
C VAL A 181 6.97 -10.48 33.87
N ARG A 182 7.33 -11.22 34.92
CA ARG A 182 7.00 -10.88 36.32
C ARG A 182 8.17 -10.20 37.00
N GLY A 183 7.87 -9.40 38.02
CA GLY A 183 8.89 -8.72 38.81
C GLY A 183 9.65 -7.62 38.05
N SER A 184 9.12 -7.14 36.95
CA SER A 184 9.67 -6.02 36.20
C SER A 184 9.26 -4.67 36.81
N SER A 185 9.92 -3.59 36.40
CA SER A 185 9.52 -2.21 36.75
C SER A 185 8.11 -1.84 36.28
N ALA A 186 7.52 -2.63 35.39
CA ALA A 186 6.16 -2.49 34.90
C ALA A 186 5.08 -3.01 35.87
N GLY A 187 5.49 -3.62 36.98
CA GLY A 187 4.60 -4.36 37.88
C GLY A 187 4.26 -5.76 37.34
N ASP A 188 3.43 -6.47 38.11
CA ASP A 188 2.96 -7.79 37.69
C ASP A 188 1.90 -7.69 36.58
N PRO A 189 1.84 -8.71 35.70
CA PRO A 189 0.78 -8.80 34.71
C PRO A 189 -0.60 -8.85 35.35
N PRO A 190 -1.64 -8.23 34.73
CA PRO A 190 -3.01 -8.35 35.24
C PRO A 190 -3.49 -9.81 35.17
N ALA A 191 -4.29 -10.23 36.14
CA ALA A 191 -4.84 -11.59 36.17
C ALA A 191 -5.68 -11.90 34.93
N GLN A 192 -6.34 -10.88 34.39
CA GLN A 192 -7.08 -10.91 33.14
C GLN A 192 -6.65 -9.71 32.27
N PRO A 193 -5.96 -9.94 31.15
CA PRO A 193 -5.64 -8.87 30.21
C PRO A 193 -6.90 -8.26 29.63
N THR A 194 -6.89 -6.92 29.49
CA THR A 194 -7.93 -6.13 28.81
C THR A 194 -7.32 -5.33 27.66
N LEU A 195 -8.12 -4.56 26.92
CA LEU A 195 -7.56 -3.65 25.91
C LEU A 195 -6.70 -2.55 26.54
N ASP A 196 -7.04 -2.11 27.77
CA ASP A 196 -6.36 -1.02 28.47
C ASP A 196 -5.24 -1.49 29.40
N ASP A 197 -5.28 -2.75 29.85
CA ASP A 197 -4.33 -3.29 30.81
C ASP A 197 -3.87 -4.70 30.40
N TRP A 198 -2.62 -4.82 29.94
CA TRP A 198 -2.00 -6.08 29.53
C TRP A 198 -0.47 -6.03 29.62
N GLY A 199 0.16 -7.18 29.52
CA GLY A 199 1.62 -7.35 29.67
C GLY A 199 2.11 -7.05 31.08
N PRO A 200 3.42 -6.92 31.32
CA PRO A 200 4.48 -6.73 30.34
C PRO A 200 4.83 -8.01 29.55
N LEU A 201 5.13 -7.84 28.27
CA LEU A 201 5.52 -8.89 27.33
C LEU A 201 6.88 -8.56 26.75
N VAL A 202 7.77 -9.54 26.61
CA VAL A 202 8.99 -9.40 25.80
C VAL A 202 8.72 -9.89 24.40
N VAL A 203 8.95 -9.06 23.41
CA VAL A 203 8.85 -9.43 22.00
C VAL A 203 9.97 -10.42 21.68
N PRO A 204 9.68 -11.65 21.23
CA PRO A 204 10.71 -12.61 20.88
C PRO A 204 11.60 -12.13 19.73
N LYS A 205 12.82 -12.68 19.65
CA LYS A 205 13.71 -12.40 18.53
C LYS A 205 13.04 -12.73 17.20
N ASP A 206 13.29 -11.92 16.17
CA ASP A 206 12.74 -12.05 14.83
C ASP A 206 11.20 -11.95 14.76
N MET A 207 10.57 -11.44 15.83
CA MET A 207 9.14 -11.14 15.89
C MET A 207 8.90 -9.63 15.98
N LEU A 208 7.71 -9.25 15.58
CA LEU A 208 7.23 -7.88 15.54
C LEU A 208 5.91 -7.76 16.31
N PHE A 209 5.67 -6.63 16.94
CA PHE A 209 4.41 -6.38 17.63
C PHE A 209 3.67 -5.23 16.96
N MET A 210 2.46 -5.51 16.49
CA MET A 210 1.66 -4.63 15.65
C MET A 210 0.41 -4.16 16.37
N LEU A 211 0.14 -2.85 16.33
CA LEU A 211 -1.12 -2.27 16.80
C LEU A 211 -1.81 -1.46 15.69
N GLY A 212 -3.13 -1.41 15.74
CA GLY A 212 -3.89 -0.45 14.94
C GLY A 212 -3.80 0.96 15.53
N ASP A 213 -3.82 1.98 14.69
CA ASP A 213 -3.83 3.37 15.15
C ASP A 213 -5.14 3.72 15.85
N ASN A 214 -6.24 3.10 15.40
CA ASN A 214 -7.54 3.13 16.09
C ASN A 214 -7.59 2.05 17.18
N ARG A 215 -6.98 2.34 18.33
CA ARG A 215 -6.70 1.38 19.42
C ARG A 215 -7.92 0.60 19.90
N TYR A 216 -9.09 1.22 19.95
CA TYR A 216 -10.33 0.62 20.47
C TYR A 216 -11.22 -0.01 19.39
N ASP A 217 -10.89 0.19 18.11
CA ASP A 217 -11.56 -0.42 16.96
C ASP A 217 -10.53 -1.14 16.05
N SER A 218 -9.65 -1.90 16.70
CA SER A 218 -8.61 -2.68 16.00
C SER A 218 -8.46 -4.07 16.61
N LYS A 219 -8.66 -5.08 15.78
CA LYS A 219 -8.17 -6.42 16.06
C LYS A 219 -6.69 -6.47 15.60
N ASP A 220 -5.77 -6.55 16.57
CA ASP A 220 -4.33 -6.42 16.33
C ASP A 220 -3.52 -7.37 17.23
N GLY A 221 -2.23 -7.09 17.46
CA GLY A 221 -1.34 -7.95 18.24
C GLY A 221 -1.85 -8.29 19.64
N ARG A 222 -2.75 -7.51 20.21
CA ARG A 222 -3.40 -7.84 21.50
C ARG A 222 -4.26 -9.11 21.40
N TYR A 223 -4.80 -9.39 20.21
CA TYR A 223 -5.67 -10.55 19.95
C TYR A 223 -4.90 -11.78 19.43
N TRP A 224 -3.99 -11.59 18.45
CA TRP A 224 -3.36 -12.70 17.73
C TRP A 224 -1.86 -12.82 17.96
N GLY A 225 -1.25 -11.93 18.73
CA GLY A 225 0.12 -12.08 19.19
C GLY A 225 1.19 -11.41 18.32
N PHE A 226 2.38 -11.98 18.35
CA PHE A 226 3.54 -11.50 17.62
C PHE A 226 3.51 -11.95 16.16
N VAL A 227 4.02 -11.09 15.27
CA VAL A 227 4.13 -11.36 13.83
C VAL A 227 5.55 -11.77 13.51
N PRO A 228 5.80 -12.94 12.90
CA PRO A 228 7.11 -13.28 12.37
C PRO A 228 7.59 -12.24 11.36
N ARG A 229 8.89 -11.89 11.41
CA ARG A 229 9.50 -10.94 10.45
C ARG A 229 9.27 -11.36 8.98
N GLU A 230 9.29 -12.65 8.71
CA GLU A 230 9.06 -13.25 7.39
C GLU A 230 7.63 -13.03 6.84
N ASN A 231 6.67 -12.74 7.71
CA ASN A 231 5.29 -12.43 7.32
C ASN A 231 5.13 -11.03 6.74
N VAL A 232 6.13 -10.16 6.85
CA VAL A 232 6.09 -8.82 6.29
C VAL A 232 6.03 -8.89 4.77
N ARG A 233 5.17 -8.08 4.15
CA ARG A 233 4.93 -8.05 2.70
C ARG A 233 5.36 -6.76 2.04
N GLY A 234 5.42 -5.64 2.76
CA GLY A 234 5.91 -4.39 2.21
C GLY A 234 5.52 -3.15 3.03
N ARG A 235 6.05 -2.02 2.58
CA ARG A 235 5.79 -0.69 3.16
C ARG A 235 4.77 0.06 2.32
N PRO A 236 3.62 0.47 2.87
CA PRO A 236 2.72 1.41 2.21
C PRO A 236 3.44 2.75 1.99
N VAL A 237 3.28 3.32 0.79
CA VAL A 237 4.01 4.55 0.43
C VAL A 237 3.08 5.76 0.41
N PHE A 238 2.03 5.69 -0.38
CA PHE A 238 1.05 6.78 -0.51
C PHE A 238 -0.33 6.28 -0.93
N VAL A 239 -1.33 7.11 -0.63
CA VAL A 239 -2.72 6.91 -1.09
C VAL A 239 -2.85 7.45 -2.50
N TYR A 240 -3.15 6.59 -3.48
CA TYR A 240 -3.33 7.01 -4.87
C TYR A 240 -4.79 7.25 -5.25
N TYR A 241 -5.72 6.68 -4.48
CA TYR A 241 -7.16 6.88 -4.65
C TYR A 241 -7.86 6.75 -3.30
N SER A 242 -8.95 7.52 -3.09
CA SER A 242 -9.73 7.47 -1.86
C SER A 242 -11.17 7.92 -2.11
N TYR A 243 -12.12 7.20 -1.56
CA TYR A 243 -13.53 7.56 -1.61
C TYR A 243 -14.23 7.21 -0.30
N ARG A 244 -15.40 7.82 -0.02
CA ARG A 244 -16.21 7.47 1.15
C ARG A 244 -16.91 6.15 0.88
N ALA A 245 -16.43 5.08 1.51
CA ALA A 245 -16.92 3.72 1.28
C ALA A 245 -18.03 3.30 2.23
N ASP A 246 -18.05 3.85 3.42
CA ASP A 246 -18.86 3.43 4.56
C ASP A 246 -19.86 4.49 5.05
N ASP A 247 -19.69 5.75 4.65
CA ASP A 247 -20.46 6.89 5.15
C ASP A 247 -21.01 7.80 4.04
N SER A 248 -21.12 7.30 2.80
CA SER A 248 -21.60 8.08 1.67
C SER A 248 -23.09 7.83 1.40
N ASP A 249 -23.86 8.93 1.35
CA ASP A 249 -25.26 8.91 0.89
C ASP A 249 -25.40 8.99 -0.63
N LYS A 250 -24.28 9.08 -1.37
CA LYS A 250 -24.29 9.24 -2.83
C LYS A 250 -24.33 7.90 -3.56
N PRO A 251 -25.03 7.81 -4.71
CA PRO A 251 -24.96 6.62 -5.54
C PRO A 251 -23.55 6.46 -6.13
N LEU A 252 -23.05 5.24 -6.21
CA LEU A 252 -21.71 4.92 -6.75
C LEU A 252 -20.58 5.75 -6.10
N PRO A 253 -20.40 5.67 -4.78
CA PRO A 253 -19.49 6.56 -4.04
C PRO A 253 -18.04 6.51 -4.56
N PHE A 254 -17.64 5.41 -5.14
CA PHE A 254 -16.32 5.27 -5.78
C PHE A 254 -16.12 6.18 -7.00
N ILE A 255 -17.16 6.85 -7.52
CA ILE A 255 -17.06 7.86 -8.59
C ILE A 255 -17.50 9.22 -8.07
N THR A 256 -18.57 9.26 -7.25
CA THR A 256 -19.27 10.50 -6.91
C THR A 256 -18.83 11.10 -5.59
N ASP A 257 -18.12 10.34 -4.75
CA ASP A 257 -17.69 10.80 -3.41
C ASP A 257 -16.19 10.54 -3.14
N ILE A 258 -15.38 11.06 -4.05
CA ILE A 258 -13.91 10.95 -3.98
C ILE A 258 -13.38 11.93 -2.94
N ARG A 259 -12.48 11.46 -2.06
CA ARG A 259 -11.74 12.29 -1.10
C ARG A 259 -10.49 12.88 -1.75
N TRP A 260 -10.66 13.91 -2.58
CA TRP A 260 -9.57 14.52 -3.36
C TRP A 260 -8.36 14.97 -2.52
N GLY A 261 -8.60 15.45 -1.30
CA GLY A 261 -7.53 15.88 -0.39
C GLY A 261 -6.66 14.75 0.15
N ARG A 262 -7.03 13.48 -0.09
CA ARG A 262 -6.23 12.32 0.33
C ARG A 262 -5.29 11.79 -0.76
N LEU A 263 -5.50 12.20 -2.01
CA LEU A 263 -4.67 11.77 -3.12
C LEU A 263 -3.23 12.29 -2.94
N GLY A 264 -2.25 11.39 -3.04
CA GLY A 264 -0.84 11.74 -2.81
C GLY A 264 -0.43 11.81 -1.33
N THR A 265 -1.33 11.52 -0.38
CA THR A 265 -0.98 11.47 1.05
C THR A 265 0.10 10.41 1.29
N ILE A 266 1.25 10.84 1.78
CA ILE A 266 2.35 9.93 2.15
C ILE A 266 2.02 9.27 3.49
N ILE A 267 2.20 7.96 3.55
CA ILE A 267 1.94 7.15 4.74
C ILE A 267 3.23 7.11 5.58
N ARG A 268 3.09 7.50 6.85
CA ARG A 268 4.18 7.55 7.83
C ARG A 268 3.79 6.91 9.15
#